data_b71986fc01ebd3aa18823bedff772a5f
#
_entry.id   b71986fc01ebd3aa18823bedff772a5f
#
_cell.length_a   1.000
_cell.length_b   1.000
_cell.length_c   1.000
_cell.angle_alpha   90.00
_cell.angle_beta   90.00
_cell.angle_gamma   90.00
#
_symmetry.space_group_name_H-M   'P 1'
#
loop_
_entity.id
_entity.type
_entity.pdbx_description
1 polymer ?
#
loop_
_entity_poly.entity_id
_entity_poly.type
_entity_poly.pdbx_seq_one_letter_code
_entity_poly.pdbx_strand_id
1 'polypeptide(L)'
;MINLGTDESPAKTQKDIQKYTKEIKEQNLKIEIEQLKSSIAIYIIYFKDIIPSQFYSEFTFEELLKKNESLSSFKSINKLYLFFTKLIDKNKFKINEENNFYQLKFYYEDKLEDIELEFNIKRKELTKEEENKNFENSINKLSEELNNLKEEFYKFMLTNWFLLFDK
;
A
#
# COMPACT_ATOMS: atom_id res chain seq x y z
N MET A 1 -56.05 14.50 11.04
CA MET A 1 -54.95 14.82 10.13
C MET A 1 -53.65 14.47 10.85
N ILE A 2 -53.05 13.37 10.48
CA ILE A 2 -51.79 12.88 11.11
C ILE A 2 -50.69 13.18 10.10
N ASN A 3 -49.78 14.12 10.47
CA ASN A 3 -48.62 14.47 9.69
C ASN A 3 -47.54 13.44 9.94
N LEU A 4 -47.29 12.56 8.95
CA LEU A 4 -46.17 11.66 8.92
C LEU A 4 -44.95 12.47 8.44
N GLY A 5 -44.10 12.87 9.40
CA GLY A 5 -42.78 13.40 9.11
C GLY A 5 -41.88 12.29 8.53
N THR A 6 -41.49 12.49 7.28
CA THR A 6 -40.44 11.68 6.64
C THR A 6 -39.09 12.11 7.20
N ASP A 7 -38.54 11.27 8.09
CA ASP A 7 -37.11 11.33 8.48
C ASP A 7 -36.24 10.92 7.29
N GLU A 8 -35.85 11.90 6.49
CA GLU A 8 -34.75 11.72 5.56
C GLU A 8 -33.42 11.82 6.31
N SER A 9 -32.91 10.65 6.73
CA SER A 9 -31.51 10.52 7.14
C SER A 9 -30.61 10.96 5.99
N PRO A 10 -29.70 11.94 6.20
CA PRO A 10 -28.75 12.30 5.16
C PRO A 10 -27.82 11.10 4.89
N ALA A 11 -27.93 10.54 3.69
CA ALA A 11 -27.00 9.57 3.18
C ALA A 11 -25.58 10.15 3.31
N LYS A 12 -24.77 9.57 4.20
CA LYS A 12 -23.34 9.84 4.31
C LYS A 12 -22.72 9.43 2.97
N THR A 13 -22.47 10.40 2.12
CA THR A 13 -21.65 10.24 0.92
C THR A 13 -20.25 9.83 1.41
N GLN A 14 -19.96 8.54 1.41
CA GLN A 14 -18.61 8.02 1.53
C GLN A 14 -17.85 8.59 0.34
N LYS A 15 -17.05 9.65 0.56
CA LYS A 15 -16.11 10.13 -0.44
C LYS A 15 -15.16 8.98 -0.69
N ASP A 16 -15.14 8.50 -1.94
CA ASP A 16 -14.22 7.46 -2.39
C ASP A 16 -12.78 7.90 -2.06
N ILE A 17 -12.17 7.20 -1.11
CA ILE A 17 -10.76 7.35 -0.78
C ILE A 17 -10.01 6.80 -1.98
N GLN A 18 -9.25 7.64 -2.66
CA GLN A 18 -8.40 7.17 -3.75
C GLN A 18 -7.20 6.47 -3.15
N LYS A 19 -7.01 5.21 -3.53
CA LYS A 19 -5.90 4.37 -3.08
C LYS A 19 -5.12 3.85 -4.28
N TYR A 20 -3.81 3.98 -4.22
CA TYR A 20 -2.87 3.41 -5.17
C TYR A 20 -1.99 2.38 -4.46
N THR A 21 -1.70 1.27 -5.12
CA THR A 21 -0.87 0.19 -4.57
C THR A 21 0.13 -0.28 -5.61
N LYS A 22 1.39 -0.47 -5.21
CA LYS A 22 2.44 -1.10 -6.01
C LYS A 22 3.25 -2.11 -5.19
N GLU A 23 3.37 -3.33 -5.70
CA GLU A 23 4.24 -4.35 -5.15
C GLU A 23 5.65 -4.25 -5.76
N ILE A 24 6.66 -4.41 -4.91
CA ILE A 24 8.08 -4.45 -5.26
C ILE A 24 8.60 -5.83 -4.85
N LYS A 25 8.39 -6.81 -5.72
CA LYS A 25 8.64 -8.24 -5.43
C LYS A 25 10.09 -8.53 -5.04
N GLU A 26 11.05 -7.85 -5.67
CA GLU A 26 12.49 -8.04 -5.42
C GLU A 26 12.90 -7.65 -3.98
N GLN A 27 12.14 -6.78 -3.34
CA GLN A 27 12.39 -6.31 -1.98
C GLN A 27 11.36 -6.83 -0.96
N ASN A 28 10.40 -7.66 -1.39
CA ASN A 28 9.27 -8.08 -0.56
C ASN A 28 8.52 -6.91 0.07
N LEU A 29 8.38 -5.81 -0.66
CA LEU A 29 7.73 -4.58 -0.22
C LEU A 29 6.46 -4.31 -1.02
N LYS A 30 5.51 -3.65 -0.37
CA LYS A 30 4.35 -3.03 -1.01
C LYS A 30 4.26 -1.57 -0.56
N ILE A 31 4.13 -0.66 -1.53
CA ILE A 31 3.82 0.75 -1.28
C ILE A 31 2.34 0.95 -1.51
N GLU A 32 1.69 1.64 -0.59
CA GLU A 32 0.33 2.14 -0.75
C GLU A 32 0.33 3.65 -0.51
N ILE A 33 -0.35 4.38 -1.38
CA ILE A 33 -0.59 5.82 -1.22
C ILE A 33 -2.09 6.04 -1.23
N GLU A 34 -2.59 6.71 -0.20
CA GLU A 34 -4.01 7.06 -0.05
C GLU A 34 -4.17 8.56 -0.05
N GLN A 35 -5.10 9.05 -0.88
CA GLN A 35 -5.53 10.43 -0.82
C GLN A 35 -6.64 10.55 0.23
N LEU A 36 -6.37 11.32 1.28
CA LEU A 36 -7.35 11.74 2.26
C LEU A 36 -7.91 13.13 1.90
N LYS A 37 -8.80 13.66 2.73
CA LYS A 37 -9.47 14.95 2.46
C LYS A 37 -8.49 16.11 2.28
N SER A 38 -7.44 16.18 3.10
CA SER A 38 -6.46 17.29 3.17
C SER A 38 -5.02 16.81 3.27
N SER A 39 -4.76 15.51 3.13
CA SER A 39 -3.46 14.89 3.33
C SER A 39 -3.26 13.72 2.38
N ILE A 40 -2.04 13.24 2.31
CA ILE A 40 -1.64 11.99 1.65
C ILE A 40 -1.04 11.08 2.72
N ALA A 41 -1.59 9.88 2.83
CA ALA A 41 -1.04 8.82 3.65
C ALA A 41 -0.18 7.89 2.80
N ILE A 42 1.00 7.55 3.30
CA ILE A 42 1.94 6.63 2.66
C ILE A 42 2.17 5.45 3.60
N TYR A 43 1.96 4.25 3.07
CA TYR A 43 2.23 3.00 3.75
C TYR A 43 3.34 2.26 3.03
N ILE A 44 4.25 1.67 3.79
CA ILE A 44 5.20 0.67 3.32
C ILE A 44 4.95 -0.60 4.12
N ILE A 45 4.66 -1.70 3.42
CA ILE A 45 4.36 -2.99 4.03
C ILE A 45 5.45 -3.96 3.61
N TYR A 46 6.13 -4.55 4.59
CA TYR A 46 7.25 -5.45 4.40
C TYR A 46 6.86 -6.89 4.75
N PHE A 47 7.05 -7.82 3.80
CA PHE A 47 6.59 -9.20 3.86
C PHE A 47 7.72 -10.21 4.14
N LYS A 48 8.69 -9.88 4.96
CA LYS A 48 9.76 -10.83 5.30
C LYS A 48 9.31 -11.90 6.29
N ASP A 49 8.46 -11.50 7.22
CA ASP A 49 7.98 -12.34 8.30
C ASP A 49 6.56 -12.84 8.04
N ILE A 50 6.12 -13.83 8.82
CA ILE A 50 4.74 -14.34 8.79
C ILE A 50 3.74 -13.20 9.00
N ILE A 51 4.06 -12.26 9.90
CA ILE A 51 3.27 -11.05 10.13
C ILE A 51 3.98 -9.89 9.43
N PRO A 52 3.36 -9.27 8.42
CA PRO A 52 3.96 -8.14 7.73
C PRO A 52 4.20 -6.95 8.66
N SER A 53 5.40 -6.38 8.61
CA SER A 53 5.68 -5.11 9.27
C SER A 53 5.08 -3.95 8.48
N GLN A 54 4.40 -3.03 9.17
CA GLN A 54 3.78 -1.87 8.55
C GLN A 54 4.44 -0.58 9.00
N PHE A 55 4.67 0.29 8.03
CA PHE A 55 5.19 1.64 8.23
C PHE A 55 4.17 2.62 7.66
N TYR A 56 3.96 3.72 8.34
CA TYR A 56 2.92 4.69 8.01
C TYR A 56 3.39 6.11 8.33
N SER A 57 3.11 7.03 7.43
CA SER A 57 3.17 8.46 7.69
C SER A 57 2.13 9.19 6.87
N GLU A 58 1.54 10.20 7.46
CA GLU A 58 0.58 11.09 6.83
C GLU A 58 1.20 12.48 6.71
N PHE A 59 0.98 13.12 5.56
CA PHE A 59 1.50 14.45 5.25
C PHE A 59 0.34 15.33 4.79
N THR A 60 0.13 16.43 5.49
CA THR A 60 -0.85 17.43 5.08
C THR A 60 -0.42 18.12 3.78
N PHE A 61 -1.38 18.73 3.09
CA PHE A 61 -1.09 19.48 1.86
C PHE A 61 -0.04 20.56 2.09
N GLU A 62 -0.14 21.29 3.20
CA GLU A 62 0.81 22.35 3.56
C GLU A 62 2.23 21.81 3.84
N GLU A 63 2.35 20.69 4.53
CA GLU A 63 3.64 20.03 4.78
C GLU A 63 4.29 19.57 3.47
N LEU A 64 3.50 19.02 2.55
CA LEU A 64 3.98 18.61 1.24
C LEU A 64 4.51 19.79 0.43
N LEU A 65 3.79 20.92 0.39
CA LEU A 65 4.23 22.13 -0.32
C LEU A 65 5.52 22.73 0.29
N LYS A 66 5.73 22.61 1.59
CA LYS A 66 6.94 23.08 2.27
C LYS A 66 8.16 22.18 2.04
N LYS A 67 7.97 20.95 1.58
CA LYS A 67 9.08 20.01 1.33
C LYS A 67 10.01 20.48 0.21
N ASN A 68 9.46 21.10 -0.82
CA ASN A 68 10.24 21.66 -1.92
C ASN A 68 9.43 22.75 -2.66
N GLU A 69 10.10 23.83 -3.08
CA GLU A 69 9.46 24.95 -3.78
C GLU A 69 8.77 24.53 -5.08
N SER A 70 9.31 23.53 -5.78
CA SER A 70 8.69 22.99 -7.01
C SER A 70 7.30 22.44 -6.79
N LEU A 71 6.98 21.97 -5.58
CA LEU A 71 5.64 21.49 -5.22
C LEU A 71 4.64 22.64 -5.00
N SER A 72 5.09 23.87 -4.83
CA SER A 72 4.22 25.04 -4.61
C SER A 72 3.30 25.34 -5.79
N SER A 73 3.64 24.85 -6.99
CA SER A 73 2.81 24.96 -8.20
C SER A 73 1.53 24.10 -8.15
N PHE A 74 1.47 23.09 -7.28
CA PHE A 74 0.29 22.25 -7.13
C PHE A 74 -0.81 22.98 -6.36
N LYS A 75 -2.02 23.00 -6.93
CA LYS A 75 -3.18 23.73 -6.39
C LYS A 75 -4.14 22.86 -5.58
N SER A 76 -3.88 21.55 -5.50
CA SER A 76 -4.74 20.62 -4.76
C SER A 76 -4.02 19.33 -4.38
N ILE A 77 -4.48 18.73 -3.29
CA ILE A 77 -3.98 17.44 -2.81
C ILE A 77 -4.14 16.32 -3.86
N ASN A 78 -5.23 16.36 -4.64
CA ASN A 78 -5.46 15.38 -5.71
C ASN A 78 -4.38 15.45 -6.80
N LYS A 79 -3.91 16.65 -7.17
CA LYS A 79 -2.83 16.80 -8.15
C LYS A 79 -1.51 16.27 -7.62
N LEU A 80 -1.21 16.47 -6.34
CA LEU A 80 -0.03 15.89 -5.68
C LEU A 80 -0.13 14.37 -5.60
N TYR A 81 -1.28 13.82 -5.22
CA TYR A 81 -1.52 12.39 -5.22
C TYR A 81 -1.24 11.76 -6.60
N LEU A 82 -1.83 12.33 -7.66
CA LEU A 82 -1.60 11.87 -9.03
C LEU A 82 -0.13 12.03 -9.49
N PHE A 83 0.55 13.04 -9.00
CA PHE A 83 1.96 13.24 -9.27
C PHE A 83 2.81 12.12 -8.64
N PHE A 84 2.64 11.84 -7.34
CA PHE A 84 3.39 10.78 -6.66
C PHE A 84 3.11 9.39 -7.23
N THR A 85 1.84 9.08 -7.53
CA THR A 85 1.49 7.79 -8.14
C THR A 85 2.16 7.61 -9.50
N LYS A 86 2.22 8.67 -10.33
CA LYS A 86 2.94 8.64 -11.61
C LYS A 86 4.46 8.46 -11.44
N LEU A 87 5.07 9.03 -10.41
CA LEU A 87 6.49 8.81 -10.13
C LEU A 87 6.76 7.35 -9.78
N ILE A 88 5.88 6.73 -9.00
CA ILE A 88 5.97 5.31 -8.67
C ILE A 88 5.78 4.45 -9.93
N ASP A 89 4.80 4.73 -10.77
CA ASP A 89 4.58 3.99 -12.03
C ASP A 89 5.80 4.04 -12.94
N LYS A 90 6.46 5.19 -13.01
CA LYS A 90 7.68 5.39 -13.81
C LYS A 90 8.95 4.87 -13.16
N ASN A 91 8.87 4.21 -11.99
CA ASN A 91 10.00 3.78 -11.17
C ASN A 91 10.99 4.94 -10.82
N LYS A 92 10.46 6.16 -10.69
CA LYS A 92 11.21 7.35 -10.28
C LYS A 92 11.22 7.50 -8.76
N PHE A 93 11.52 6.42 -8.06
CA PHE A 93 11.62 6.38 -6.60
C PHE A 93 12.68 5.38 -6.13
N LYS A 94 13.09 5.53 -4.89
CA LYS A 94 13.97 4.59 -4.18
C LYS A 94 13.47 4.44 -2.74
N ILE A 95 13.56 3.23 -2.20
CA ILE A 95 13.27 2.95 -0.79
C ILE A 95 14.55 2.45 -0.14
N ASN A 96 14.94 3.08 0.96
CA ASN A 96 16.02 2.64 1.82
C ASN A 96 15.44 2.25 3.18
N GLU A 97 15.89 1.11 3.69
CA GLU A 97 15.57 0.69 5.05
C GLU A 97 16.52 1.35 6.03
N GLU A 98 15.98 1.95 7.07
CA GLU A 98 16.69 2.51 8.21
C GLU A 98 16.23 1.80 9.48
N ASN A 99 16.92 1.99 10.60
CA ASN A 99 16.67 1.22 11.83
C ASN A 99 15.21 1.19 12.29
N ASN A 100 14.48 2.33 12.18
CA ASN A 100 13.10 2.46 12.68
C ASN A 100 12.13 3.10 11.69
N PHE A 101 12.56 3.33 10.45
CA PHE A 101 11.73 3.92 9.41
C PHE A 101 12.21 3.49 8.03
N TYR A 102 11.36 3.66 7.04
CA TYR A 102 11.76 3.61 5.63
C TYR A 102 11.88 5.02 5.09
N GLN A 103 12.98 5.28 4.38
CA GLN A 103 13.17 6.51 3.63
C GLN A 103 12.69 6.27 2.20
N LEU A 104 11.61 6.94 1.82
CA LEU A 104 11.09 6.95 0.45
C LEU A 104 11.56 8.21 -0.25
N LYS A 105 12.31 8.07 -1.32
CA LYS A 105 12.81 9.17 -2.15
C LYS A 105 12.15 9.14 -3.51
N PHE A 106 11.66 10.29 -3.97
CA PHE A 106 11.18 10.49 -5.33
C PHE A 106 12.15 11.35 -6.13
N TYR A 107 12.32 11.03 -7.41
CA TYR A 107 13.20 11.72 -8.33
C TYR A 107 12.42 12.27 -9.52
N TYR A 108 12.56 13.54 -9.83
CA TYR A 108 11.96 14.15 -11.00
C TYR A 108 12.73 15.39 -11.44
N GLU A 109 12.57 15.79 -12.69
CA GLU A 109 13.16 17.01 -13.24
C GLU A 109 12.12 18.14 -13.21
N ASP A 110 12.53 19.31 -12.75
CA ASP A 110 11.77 20.55 -12.88
C ASP A 110 12.71 21.66 -13.37
N LYS A 111 12.36 22.28 -14.50
CA LYS A 111 13.09 23.40 -15.10
C LYS A 111 14.60 23.19 -15.27
N LEU A 112 15.03 22.00 -15.65
CA LEU A 112 16.42 21.56 -15.83
C LEU A 112 17.19 21.22 -14.53
N GLU A 113 16.53 21.15 -13.41
CA GLU A 113 17.09 20.70 -12.15
C GLU A 113 16.54 19.33 -11.76
N ASP A 114 17.45 18.44 -11.33
CA ASP A 114 17.07 17.16 -10.73
C ASP A 114 16.63 17.39 -9.29
N ILE A 115 15.39 17.06 -9.01
CA ILE A 115 14.80 17.24 -7.68
C ILE A 115 14.65 15.88 -7.00
N GLU A 116 15.12 15.83 -5.75
CA GLU A 116 14.91 14.72 -4.83
C GLU A 116 13.95 15.15 -3.70
N LEU A 117 12.86 14.38 -3.54
CA LEU A 117 11.92 14.55 -2.43
C LEU A 117 12.05 13.36 -1.48
N GLU A 118 12.31 13.64 -0.22
CA GLU A 118 12.51 12.63 0.81
C GLU A 118 11.36 12.59 1.82
N PHE A 119 10.89 11.37 2.11
CA PHE A 119 9.84 11.08 3.07
C PHE A 119 10.29 9.98 4.03
N ASN A 120 10.26 10.27 5.32
CA ASN A 120 10.53 9.29 6.36
C ASN A 120 9.20 8.64 6.79
N ILE A 121 9.05 7.35 6.50
CA ILE A 121 7.85 6.58 6.80
C ILE A 121 8.11 5.76 8.05
N LYS A 122 7.50 6.16 9.17
CA LYS A 122 7.75 5.60 10.49
C LYS A 122 7.09 4.24 10.68
N ARG A 123 7.65 3.40 11.54
CA ARG A 123 7.02 2.14 11.92
C ARG A 123 5.66 2.43 12.55
N LYS A 124 4.63 1.75 12.07
CA LYS A 124 3.27 1.82 12.63
C LYS A 124 3.23 0.92 13.86
N GLU A 125 2.89 1.49 15.01
CA GLU A 125 2.51 0.69 16.18
C GLU A 125 1.10 0.15 15.92
N LEU A 126 0.98 -1.17 15.86
CA LEU A 126 -0.29 -1.84 15.65
C LEU A 126 -1.02 -2.00 17.00
N THR A 127 -2.32 -1.85 16.99
CA THR A 127 -3.14 -2.26 18.13
C THR A 127 -3.20 -3.78 18.20
N LYS A 128 -3.50 -4.34 19.39
CA LYS A 128 -3.66 -5.80 19.54
C LYS A 128 -4.71 -6.39 18.58
N GLU A 129 -5.75 -5.62 18.26
CA GLU A 129 -6.79 -6.05 17.31
C GLU A 129 -6.24 -6.10 15.87
N GLU A 130 -5.44 -5.10 15.46
CA GLU A 130 -4.79 -5.09 14.15
C GLU A 130 -3.75 -6.21 14.04
N GLU A 131 -2.98 -6.46 15.11
CA GLU A 131 -2.02 -7.58 15.15
C GLU A 131 -2.74 -8.93 14.99
N ASN A 132 -3.81 -9.17 15.73
CA ASN A 132 -4.60 -10.39 15.64
C ASN A 132 -5.18 -10.59 14.25
N LYS A 133 -5.76 -9.54 13.66
CA LYS A 133 -6.30 -9.58 12.30
C LYS A 133 -5.22 -9.88 11.26
N ASN A 134 -4.04 -9.28 11.39
CA ASN A 134 -2.92 -9.56 10.50
C ASN A 134 -2.45 -11.01 10.64
N PHE A 135 -2.44 -11.54 11.87
CA PHE A 135 -2.08 -12.92 12.15
C PHE A 135 -3.10 -13.90 11.53
N GLU A 136 -4.40 -13.67 11.71
CA GLU A 136 -5.46 -14.47 11.09
C GLU A 136 -5.34 -14.47 9.55
N ASN A 137 -5.14 -13.31 8.93
CA ASN A 137 -4.95 -13.21 7.49
C ASN A 137 -3.72 -14.01 7.01
N SER A 138 -2.64 -13.98 7.78
CA SER A 138 -1.41 -14.74 7.46
C SER A 138 -1.63 -16.24 7.58
N ILE A 139 -2.36 -16.71 8.60
CA ILE A 139 -2.74 -18.13 8.76
C ILE A 139 -3.60 -18.58 7.58
N ASN A 140 -4.59 -17.78 7.18
CA ASN A 140 -5.48 -18.12 6.07
C ASN A 140 -4.67 -18.27 4.77
N LYS A 141 -3.77 -17.32 4.50
CA LYS A 141 -2.88 -17.38 3.32
C LYS A 141 -2.00 -18.63 3.31
N LEU A 142 -1.37 -18.95 4.43
CA LEU A 142 -0.54 -20.17 4.57
C LEU A 142 -1.39 -21.44 4.37
N SER A 143 -2.62 -21.45 4.86
CA SER A 143 -3.54 -22.57 4.66
C SER A 143 -3.92 -22.77 3.20
N GLU A 144 -4.15 -21.68 2.46
CA GLU A 144 -4.39 -21.72 1.02
C GLU A 144 -3.18 -22.22 0.25
N GLU A 145 -1.98 -21.72 0.56
CA GLU A 145 -0.74 -22.17 -0.06
C GLU A 145 -0.48 -23.67 0.20
N LEU A 146 -0.73 -24.13 1.43
CA LEU A 146 -0.61 -25.55 1.78
C LEU A 146 -1.61 -26.42 1.00
N ASN A 147 -2.83 -25.99 0.83
CA ASN A 147 -3.83 -26.71 0.05
C ASN A 147 -3.45 -26.78 -1.44
N ASN A 148 -2.95 -25.70 -2.01
CA ASN A 148 -2.46 -25.67 -3.39
C ASN A 148 -1.28 -26.64 -3.57
N LEU A 149 -0.31 -26.64 -2.65
CA LEU A 149 0.82 -27.59 -2.68
C LEU A 149 0.37 -29.04 -2.57
N LYS A 150 -0.64 -29.34 -1.74
CA LYS A 150 -1.21 -30.68 -1.65
C LYS A 150 -1.84 -31.10 -2.98
N GLU A 151 -2.60 -30.22 -3.64
CA GLU A 151 -3.20 -30.54 -4.95
C GLU A 151 -2.13 -30.77 -6.02
N GLU A 152 -1.09 -29.94 -6.06
CA GLU A 152 0.04 -30.13 -6.99
C GLU A 152 0.75 -31.46 -6.74
N PHE A 153 0.98 -31.81 -5.48
CA PHE A 153 1.59 -33.09 -5.09
C PHE A 153 0.72 -34.27 -5.52
N TYR A 154 -0.60 -34.22 -5.32
CA TYR A 154 -1.50 -35.29 -5.78
C TYR A 154 -1.48 -35.42 -7.30
N LYS A 155 -1.49 -34.32 -8.05
CA LYS A 155 -1.37 -34.33 -9.52
C LYS A 155 -0.04 -34.97 -9.96
N PHE A 156 1.05 -34.59 -9.33
CA PHE A 156 2.37 -35.18 -9.58
C PHE A 156 2.40 -36.68 -9.29
N MET A 157 1.86 -37.13 -8.17
CA MET A 157 1.78 -38.54 -7.80
C MET A 157 0.95 -39.34 -8.79
N LEU A 158 -0.21 -38.85 -9.20
CA LEU A 158 -1.07 -39.52 -10.19
C LEU A 158 -0.37 -39.63 -11.55
N THR A 159 0.27 -38.57 -12.02
CA THR A 159 0.98 -38.58 -13.31
C THR A 159 2.12 -39.59 -13.31
N ASN A 160 2.91 -39.66 -12.23
CA ASN A 160 3.99 -40.63 -12.14
C ASN A 160 3.49 -42.06 -11.91
N TRP A 161 2.36 -42.26 -11.24
CA TRP A 161 1.73 -43.57 -11.07
C TRP A 161 1.32 -44.16 -12.41
N PHE A 162 0.65 -43.38 -13.27
CA PHE A 162 0.25 -43.83 -14.62
C PHE A 162 1.47 -44.20 -15.48
N LEU A 163 2.56 -43.45 -15.39
CA LEU A 163 3.80 -43.75 -16.13
C LEU A 163 4.50 -45.06 -15.69
N LEU A 164 4.22 -45.53 -14.47
CA LEU A 164 4.79 -46.79 -13.95
C LEU A 164 4.01 -48.04 -14.34
N PHE A 165 2.73 -47.92 -14.70
CA PHE A 165 1.83 -49.02 -15.02
C PHE A 165 1.50 -49.17 -16.50
N ASP A 166 1.96 -48.24 -17.36
CA ASP A 166 1.79 -48.29 -18.82
C ASP A 166 2.94 -49.01 -19.55
N LYS A 167 3.65 -49.91 -18.84
CA LYS A 167 4.66 -50.82 -19.35
C LYS A 167 4.17 -52.25 -19.15
#